data_11901018c84b61a31c372af0b21919a6
#
_entry.id   11901018c84b61a31c372af0b21919a6
#
_cell.length_a   1.000
_cell.length_b   1.000
_cell.length_c   1.000
_cell.angle_alpha   90.00
_cell.angle_beta   90.00
_cell.angle_gamma   90.00
#
_symmetry.space_group_name_H-M   'P 1'
#
loop_
_entity.id
_entity.type
_entity.pdbx_description
1 polymer ?
#
loop_
_entity_poly.entity_id
_entity_poly.type
_entity_poly.pdbx_seq_one_letter_code
_entity_poly.pdbx_strand_id
1 'polypeptide(L)'
;MRAFIFPGQGSQAVGMGQALAAASGSAREVFQEVDEALGQKLSALMAEGPAEELMLTENAQPAIMANAIATLRVLEKDGGIRLADKAEFVAGHSLGEYTALCAAEALGLAETAKLLRIRGQAMQAAVPVGEGAMAALLGLDFAAAKQIAADAAEHDVCEAANDNAPGQVVISGSKAAVERAVELAKVRGGKRAMLLPVSAPFHCALMEPAARAMEKALAGADLRAPLVPVYANVTAAPVTDPASIRTLLVEQVTGTVRWRESVEAMFAAGVTEFVEFGGKVLGPMIKRIAPDATATSVITMDDIEALAKSL
;
A
#
# COMPACT_ATOMS: atom_id res chain seq x y z
N MET A 1 0.02 22.06 6.09
CA MET A 1 -0.18 21.33 4.82
C MET A 1 -0.64 19.90 5.12
N ARG A 2 -1.38 19.27 4.23
CA ARG A 2 -1.99 17.95 4.46
C ARG A 2 -1.61 16.98 3.35
N ALA A 3 -1.38 15.71 3.70
CA ALA A 3 -1.28 14.59 2.78
C ALA A 3 -2.41 13.60 2.99
N PHE A 4 -3.02 13.12 1.91
CA PHE A 4 -3.94 12.00 1.95
C PHE A 4 -3.17 10.73 1.65
N ILE A 5 -3.32 9.73 2.53
CA ILE A 5 -2.53 8.50 2.48
C ILE A 5 -3.42 7.26 2.43
N PHE A 6 -2.91 6.23 1.75
CA PHE A 6 -3.69 5.03 1.42
C PHE A 6 -2.94 3.77 1.88
N PRO A 7 -3.61 2.90 2.66
CA PRO A 7 -2.97 1.74 3.25
C PRO A 7 -2.61 0.67 2.22
N GLY A 8 -1.67 -0.18 2.63
CA GLY A 8 -1.31 -1.41 1.94
C GLY A 8 -1.96 -2.65 2.53
N GLN A 9 -1.41 -3.81 2.16
CA GLN A 9 -1.85 -5.11 2.63
C GLN A 9 -1.80 -5.20 4.16
N GLY A 10 -2.79 -5.88 4.75
CA GLY A 10 -2.99 -5.95 6.20
C GLY A 10 -4.13 -5.07 6.72
N SER A 11 -4.71 -4.22 5.86
CA SER A 11 -5.89 -3.40 6.20
C SER A 11 -7.23 -4.07 5.82
N GLN A 12 -7.19 -5.18 5.05
CA GLN A 12 -8.38 -5.93 4.68
C GLN A 12 -8.97 -6.70 5.88
N ALA A 13 -10.27 -6.71 5.98
CA ALA A 13 -11.03 -7.48 6.96
C ALA A 13 -12.43 -7.78 6.42
N VAL A 14 -12.97 -8.96 6.75
CA VAL A 14 -14.38 -9.26 6.43
C VAL A 14 -15.29 -8.27 7.12
N GLY A 15 -16.28 -7.75 6.40
CA GLY A 15 -17.14 -6.65 6.81
C GLY A 15 -16.68 -5.27 6.32
N MET A 16 -15.47 -5.16 5.75
CA MET A 16 -14.95 -3.90 5.21
C MET A 16 -15.86 -3.34 4.11
N GLY A 17 -16.16 -2.05 4.18
CA GLY A 17 -17.00 -1.34 3.22
C GLY A 17 -18.50 -1.58 3.35
N GLN A 18 -18.97 -2.59 4.09
CA GLN A 18 -20.39 -2.95 4.21
C GLN A 18 -21.23 -1.81 4.78
N ALA A 19 -20.82 -1.27 5.92
CA ALA A 19 -21.53 -0.17 6.56
C ALA A 19 -21.53 1.10 5.69
N LEU A 20 -20.41 1.37 5.01
CA LEU A 20 -20.27 2.50 4.10
C LEU A 20 -21.20 2.37 2.89
N ALA A 21 -21.27 1.18 2.28
CA ALA A 21 -22.18 0.88 1.18
C ALA A 21 -23.64 0.96 1.60
N ALA A 22 -23.99 0.57 2.81
CA ALA A 22 -25.35 0.69 3.33
C ALA A 22 -25.76 2.16 3.51
N ALA A 23 -24.85 3.03 3.94
CA ALA A 23 -25.13 4.42 4.27
C ALA A 23 -25.04 5.36 3.05
N SER A 24 -24.18 5.09 2.05
CA SER A 24 -23.89 6.01 0.94
C SER A 24 -24.11 5.37 -0.44
N GLY A 25 -24.82 6.09 -1.32
CA GLY A 25 -24.95 5.76 -2.74
C GLY A 25 -23.60 5.85 -3.47
N SER A 26 -22.82 6.89 -3.15
CA SER A 26 -21.50 7.12 -3.74
C SER A 26 -20.51 5.98 -3.42
N ALA A 27 -20.58 5.41 -2.22
CA ALA A 27 -19.79 4.24 -1.87
C ALA A 27 -20.23 2.98 -2.63
N ARG A 28 -21.56 2.75 -2.77
CA ARG A 28 -22.08 1.61 -3.55
C ARG A 28 -21.64 1.66 -5.01
N GLU A 29 -21.66 2.85 -5.62
CA GLU A 29 -21.21 3.04 -7.00
C GLU A 29 -19.75 2.60 -7.18
N VAL A 30 -18.86 2.92 -6.22
CA VAL A 30 -17.45 2.48 -6.27
C VAL A 30 -17.33 0.96 -6.23
N PHE A 31 -18.02 0.30 -5.30
CA PHE A 31 -17.97 -1.16 -5.19
C PHE A 31 -18.56 -1.85 -6.41
N GLN A 32 -19.66 -1.32 -6.95
CA GLN A 32 -20.29 -1.84 -8.16
C GLN A 32 -19.36 -1.71 -9.38
N GLU A 33 -18.73 -0.55 -9.59
CA GLU A 33 -17.80 -0.33 -10.69
C GLU A 33 -16.60 -1.29 -10.60
N VAL A 34 -16.06 -1.53 -9.39
CA VAL A 34 -14.97 -2.49 -9.18
C VAL A 34 -15.44 -3.92 -9.48
N ASP A 35 -16.61 -4.33 -9.00
CA ASP A 35 -17.19 -5.65 -9.29
C ASP A 35 -17.36 -5.88 -10.79
N GLU A 36 -17.91 -4.89 -11.50
CA GLU A 36 -18.09 -4.93 -12.95
C GLU A 36 -16.74 -5.01 -13.68
N ALA A 37 -15.77 -4.19 -13.28
CA ALA A 37 -14.44 -4.15 -13.88
C ALA A 37 -13.70 -5.48 -13.76
N LEU A 38 -13.88 -6.18 -12.64
CA LEU A 38 -13.23 -7.46 -12.37
C LEU A 38 -14.05 -8.68 -12.85
N GLY A 39 -15.32 -8.49 -13.20
CA GLY A 39 -16.23 -9.60 -13.50
C GLY A 39 -16.44 -10.52 -12.30
N GLN A 40 -16.29 -10.00 -11.08
CA GLN A 40 -16.37 -10.74 -9.82
C GLN A 40 -17.10 -9.91 -8.77
N LYS A 41 -17.90 -10.54 -7.94
CA LYS A 41 -18.54 -9.88 -6.79
C LYS A 41 -17.54 -9.71 -5.63
N LEU A 42 -16.50 -8.88 -5.85
CA LEU A 42 -15.49 -8.60 -4.84
C LEU A 42 -16.12 -7.92 -3.61
N SER A 43 -17.11 -7.06 -3.82
CA SER A 43 -17.83 -6.38 -2.73
C SER A 43 -18.53 -7.38 -1.79
N ALA A 44 -19.09 -8.46 -2.31
CA ALA A 44 -19.67 -9.53 -1.49
C ALA A 44 -18.59 -10.28 -0.69
N LEU A 45 -17.44 -10.58 -1.31
CA LEU A 45 -16.29 -11.18 -0.62
C LEU A 45 -15.77 -10.25 0.51
N MET A 46 -15.72 -8.95 0.27
CA MET A 46 -15.33 -7.96 1.28
C MET A 46 -16.30 -7.93 2.47
N ALA A 47 -17.61 -7.99 2.20
CA ALA A 47 -18.64 -7.89 3.22
C ALA A 47 -18.84 -9.19 4.03
N GLU A 48 -18.80 -10.34 3.36
CA GLU A 48 -19.26 -11.62 3.91
C GLU A 48 -18.12 -12.67 4.03
N GLY A 49 -16.99 -12.47 3.35
CA GLY A 49 -15.90 -13.43 3.31
C GLY A 49 -16.12 -14.58 2.31
N PRO A 50 -15.41 -15.68 2.43
CA PRO A 50 -14.57 -16.06 3.59
C PRO A 50 -13.25 -15.28 3.70
N ALA A 51 -12.73 -15.22 4.91
CA ALA A 51 -11.53 -14.43 5.21
C ALA A 51 -10.30 -14.91 4.42
N GLU A 52 -10.14 -16.23 4.24
CA GLU A 52 -9.05 -16.85 3.51
C GLU A 52 -9.00 -16.39 2.05
N GLU A 53 -10.15 -16.29 1.39
CA GLU A 53 -10.23 -15.79 0.02
C GLU A 53 -9.94 -14.29 -0.07
N LEU A 54 -10.43 -13.50 0.90
CA LEU A 54 -10.15 -12.08 0.95
C LEU A 54 -8.66 -11.79 1.19
N MET A 55 -7.97 -12.67 1.93
CA MET A 55 -6.53 -12.55 2.21
C MET A 55 -5.64 -12.89 1.01
N LEU A 56 -6.13 -13.60 0.00
CA LEU A 56 -5.38 -13.82 -1.23
C LEU A 56 -5.01 -12.46 -1.84
N THR A 57 -3.73 -12.28 -2.16
CA THR A 57 -3.24 -10.95 -2.58
C THR A 57 -3.94 -10.43 -3.83
N GLU A 58 -4.40 -11.30 -4.72
CA GLU A 58 -5.20 -10.95 -5.90
C GLU A 58 -6.59 -10.37 -5.57
N ASN A 59 -7.14 -10.71 -4.40
CA ASN A 59 -8.40 -10.17 -3.90
C ASN A 59 -8.16 -8.99 -2.94
N ALA A 60 -7.17 -9.13 -2.05
CA ALA A 60 -6.87 -8.12 -1.04
C ALA A 60 -6.48 -6.77 -1.66
N GLN A 61 -5.65 -6.77 -2.72
CA GLN A 61 -5.18 -5.52 -3.33
C GLN A 61 -6.34 -4.67 -3.90
N PRO A 62 -7.20 -5.18 -4.79
CA PRO A 62 -8.33 -4.40 -5.28
C PRO A 62 -9.38 -4.11 -4.21
N ALA A 63 -9.55 -4.98 -3.20
CA ALA A 63 -10.50 -4.75 -2.10
C ALA A 63 -10.08 -3.57 -1.20
N ILE A 64 -8.80 -3.49 -0.83
CA ILE A 64 -8.26 -2.38 -0.04
C ILE A 64 -8.39 -1.06 -0.81
N MET A 65 -8.04 -1.07 -2.09
CA MET A 65 -8.21 0.09 -2.97
C MET A 65 -9.66 0.52 -3.06
N ALA A 66 -10.59 -0.40 -3.33
CA ALA A 66 -12.03 -0.10 -3.45
C ALA A 66 -12.58 0.52 -2.16
N ASN A 67 -12.22 -0.03 -0.98
CA ASN A 67 -12.65 0.51 0.30
C ASN A 67 -12.12 1.93 0.56
N ALA A 68 -10.86 2.17 0.25
CA ALA A 68 -10.24 3.48 0.43
C ALA A 68 -10.83 4.53 -0.52
N ILE A 69 -11.02 4.17 -1.80
CA ILE A 69 -11.65 5.07 -2.79
C ILE A 69 -13.13 5.30 -2.46
N ALA A 70 -13.87 4.28 -1.99
CA ALA A 70 -15.25 4.46 -1.54
C ALA A 70 -15.33 5.48 -0.38
N THR A 71 -14.43 5.37 0.61
CA THR A 71 -14.34 6.31 1.73
C THR A 71 -14.05 7.75 1.25
N LEU A 72 -13.09 7.91 0.35
CA LEU A 72 -12.77 9.21 -0.26
C LEU A 72 -13.95 9.74 -1.09
N ARG A 73 -14.60 8.90 -1.88
CA ARG A 73 -15.70 9.30 -2.75
C ARG A 73 -16.93 9.82 -1.98
N VAL A 74 -17.20 9.24 -0.80
CA VAL A 74 -18.22 9.78 0.12
C VAL A 74 -17.84 11.18 0.58
N LEU A 75 -16.59 11.41 1.00
CA LEU A 75 -16.12 12.74 1.37
C LEU A 75 -16.27 13.74 0.21
N GLU A 76 -15.94 13.33 -0.99
CA GLU A 76 -15.99 14.20 -2.18
C GLU A 76 -17.41 14.51 -2.64
N LYS A 77 -18.22 13.45 -2.87
CA LYS A 77 -19.56 13.62 -3.46
C LYS A 77 -20.61 14.02 -2.43
N ASP A 78 -20.62 13.37 -1.28
CA ASP A 78 -21.62 13.60 -0.25
C ASP A 78 -21.20 14.77 0.67
N GLY A 79 -19.89 14.92 0.92
CA GLY A 79 -19.32 16.02 1.71
C GLY A 79 -18.99 17.29 0.93
N GLY A 80 -19.02 17.26 -0.42
CA GLY A 80 -18.71 18.40 -1.27
C GLY A 80 -17.26 18.86 -1.24
N ILE A 81 -16.33 18.00 -0.85
CA ILE A 81 -14.91 18.31 -0.66
C ILE A 81 -14.08 17.67 -1.78
N ARG A 82 -13.25 18.47 -2.45
CA ARG A 82 -12.36 17.99 -3.50
C ARG A 82 -10.97 17.72 -2.93
N LEU A 83 -10.41 16.54 -3.25
CA LEU A 83 -9.05 16.16 -2.84
C LEU A 83 -8.03 17.26 -3.19
N ALA A 84 -8.05 17.75 -4.43
CA ALA A 84 -7.08 18.73 -4.92
C ALA A 84 -7.10 20.07 -4.17
N ASP A 85 -8.19 20.40 -3.49
CA ASP A 85 -8.33 21.64 -2.72
C ASP A 85 -7.86 21.45 -1.25
N LYS A 86 -7.63 20.23 -0.81
CA LYS A 86 -7.42 19.87 0.61
C LYS A 86 -6.14 19.08 0.89
N ALA A 87 -5.51 18.51 -0.12
CA ALA A 87 -4.26 17.78 0.00
C ALA A 87 -3.17 18.37 -0.90
N GLU A 88 -1.98 18.56 -0.36
CA GLU A 88 -0.79 18.98 -1.14
C GLU A 88 -0.16 17.79 -1.85
N PHE A 89 -0.24 16.61 -1.24
CA PHE A 89 0.32 15.36 -1.73
C PHE A 89 -0.62 14.20 -1.47
N VAL A 90 -0.47 13.17 -2.28
CA VAL A 90 -1.00 11.85 -1.98
C VAL A 90 0.13 10.84 -1.92
N ALA A 91 -0.02 9.82 -1.06
CA ALA A 91 0.93 8.74 -0.96
C ALA A 91 0.20 7.44 -0.58
N GLY A 92 0.79 6.31 -0.93
CA GLY A 92 0.24 5.02 -0.54
C GLY A 92 1.33 3.99 -0.33
N HIS A 93 1.09 3.04 0.57
CA HIS A 93 2.04 1.99 0.87
C HIS A 93 1.84 0.81 -0.08
N SER A 94 2.84 0.48 -0.90
CA SER A 94 2.81 -0.63 -1.86
C SER A 94 1.60 -0.53 -2.82
N LEU A 95 0.61 -1.42 -2.75
CA LEU A 95 -0.64 -1.31 -3.51
C LEU A 95 -1.35 0.03 -3.30
N GLY A 96 -1.16 0.65 -2.14
CA GLY A 96 -1.72 1.96 -1.82
C GLY A 96 -1.23 3.08 -2.74
N GLU A 97 -0.07 2.94 -3.38
CA GLU A 97 0.40 3.90 -4.39
C GLU A 97 -0.52 3.92 -5.62
N TYR A 98 -1.05 2.76 -6.04
CA TYR A 98 -2.11 2.69 -7.07
C TYR A 98 -3.40 3.35 -6.59
N THR A 99 -3.77 3.17 -5.32
CA THR A 99 -4.92 3.84 -4.73
C THR A 99 -4.72 5.36 -4.70
N ALA A 100 -3.52 5.84 -4.35
CA ALA A 100 -3.17 7.25 -4.38
C ALA A 100 -3.27 7.85 -5.81
N LEU A 101 -2.81 7.11 -6.82
CA LEU A 101 -2.95 7.50 -8.23
C LEU A 101 -4.42 7.55 -8.69
N CYS A 102 -5.23 6.60 -8.25
CA CYS A 102 -6.68 6.61 -8.49
C CYS A 102 -7.35 7.79 -7.80
N ALA A 103 -7.01 8.06 -6.55
CA ALA A 103 -7.53 9.20 -5.79
C ALA A 103 -7.17 10.55 -6.42
N ALA A 104 -5.97 10.67 -6.99
CA ALA A 104 -5.50 11.85 -7.70
C ALA A 104 -5.90 11.88 -9.19
N GLU A 105 -6.82 11.04 -9.63
CA GLU A 105 -7.35 10.94 -10.99
C GLU A 105 -6.31 10.63 -12.08
N ALA A 106 -5.13 10.14 -11.69
CA ALA A 106 -4.11 9.68 -12.63
C ALA A 106 -4.47 8.34 -13.29
N LEU A 107 -5.25 7.51 -12.61
CA LEU A 107 -5.82 6.24 -13.09
C LEU A 107 -7.32 6.21 -12.83
N GLY A 108 -8.09 5.69 -13.77
CA GLY A 108 -9.52 5.42 -13.56
C GLY A 108 -9.74 4.27 -12.56
N LEU A 109 -10.87 4.27 -11.84
CA LEU A 109 -11.17 3.28 -10.81
C LEU A 109 -11.19 1.85 -11.36
N ALA A 110 -11.93 1.62 -12.45
CA ALA A 110 -12.04 0.32 -13.11
C ALA A 110 -10.66 -0.20 -13.58
N GLU A 111 -9.82 0.69 -14.12
CA GLU A 111 -8.47 0.34 -14.56
C GLU A 111 -7.55 0.02 -13.39
N THR A 112 -7.61 0.81 -12.32
CA THR A 112 -6.85 0.56 -11.09
C THR A 112 -7.20 -0.80 -10.49
N ALA A 113 -8.48 -1.16 -10.45
CA ALA A 113 -8.93 -2.46 -9.98
C ALA A 113 -8.32 -3.61 -10.81
N LYS A 114 -8.34 -3.50 -12.15
CA LYS A 114 -7.74 -4.49 -13.06
C LYS A 114 -6.23 -4.58 -12.88
N LEU A 115 -5.54 -3.46 -12.79
CA LEU A 115 -4.09 -3.43 -12.57
C LEU A 115 -3.70 -4.09 -11.24
N LEU A 116 -4.44 -3.82 -10.17
CA LEU A 116 -4.19 -4.44 -8.86
C LEU A 116 -4.53 -5.94 -8.84
N ARG A 117 -5.53 -6.38 -9.60
CA ARG A 117 -5.82 -7.80 -9.81
C ARG A 117 -4.65 -8.49 -10.53
N ILE A 118 -4.17 -7.93 -11.63
CA ILE A 118 -3.02 -8.45 -12.38
C ILE A 118 -1.78 -8.47 -11.48
N ARG A 119 -1.55 -7.39 -10.72
CA ARG A 119 -0.42 -7.29 -9.79
C ARG A 119 -0.47 -8.38 -8.73
N GLY A 120 -1.61 -8.59 -8.08
CA GLY A 120 -1.78 -9.62 -7.07
C GLY A 120 -1.55 -11.02 -7.63
N GLN A 121 -2.13 -11.34 -8.78
CA GLN A 121 -1.95 -12.63 -9.47
C GLN A 121 -0.50 -12.86 -9.89
N ALA A 122 0.14 -11.86 -10.48
CA ALA A 122 1.53 -11.96 -10.93
C ALA A 122 2.50 -12.14 -9.73
N MET A 123 2.30 -11.40 -8.65
CA MET A 123 3.11 -11.54 -7.44
C MET A 123 2.93 -12.90 -6.77
N GLN A 124 1.70 -13.44 -6.74
CA GLN A 124 1.43 -14.77 -6.20
C GLN A 124 2.06 -15.88 -7.05
N ALA A 125 2.07 -15.72 -8.38
CA ALA A 125 2.62 -16.68 -9.32
C ALA A 125 4.15 -16.62 -9.46
N ALA A 126 4.78 -15.52 -9.03
CA ALA A 126 6.22 -15.30 -9.23
C ALA A 126 7.11 -16.30 -8.46
N VAL A 127 6.64 -16.79 -7.31
CA VAL A 127 7.37 -17.75 -6.47
C VAL A 127 6.38 -18.82 -5.99
N PRO A 128 6.73 -20.13 -6.08
CA PRO A 128 5.90 -21.18 -5.53
C PRO A 128 5.64 -20.98 -4.03
N VAL A 129 4.42 -21.33 -3.60
CA VAL A 129 4.03 -21.21 -2.19
C VAL A 129 4.98 -22.01 -1.30
N GLY A 130 5.52 -21.35 -0.28
CA GLY A 130 6.45 -21.97 0.69
C GLY A 130 7.94 -21.86 0.32
N GLU A 131 8.29 -21.34 -0.86
CA GLU A 131 9.69 -21.10 -1.24
C GLU A 131 10.18 -19.70 -0.89
N GLY A 132 9.26 -18.74 -0.79
CA GLY A 132 9.56 -17.38 -0.34
C GLY A 132 9.01 -17.08 1.05
N ALA A 133 9.54 -16.06 1.68
CA ALA A 133 9.08 -15.56 2.97
C ALA A 133 9.34 -14.07 3.14
N MET A 134 8.67 -13.47 4.12
CA MET A 134 8.95 -12.13 4.63
C MET A 134 9.05 -12.17 6.15
N ALA A 135 9.86 -11.28 6.72
CA ALA A 135 10.00 -11.16 8.18
C ALA A 135 10.06 -9.68 8.61
N ALA A 136 9.42 -9.37 9.72
CA ALA A 136 9.56 -8.08 10.38
C ALA A 136 10.74 -8.11 11.34
N LEU A 137 11.66 -7.15 11.20
CA LEU A 137 12.79 -6.91 12.09
C LEU A 137 12.50 -5.63 12.89
N LEU A 138 12.32 -5.78 14.20
CA LEU A 138 12.00 -4.68 15.10
C LEU A 138 13.19 -4.30 15.97
N GLY A 139 13.38 -2.99 16.14
CA GLY A 139 14.45 -2.44 16.98
C GLY A 139 15.80 -2.29 16.27
N LEU A 140 15.85 -2.54 14.97
CA LEU A 140 17.02 -2.31 14.11
C LEU A 140 16.71 -1.13 13.17
N ASP A 141 17.72 -0.31 12.89
CA ASP A 141 17.60 0.68 11.82
C ASP A 141 17.63 0.03 10.43
N PHE A 142 17.30 0.81 9.41
CA PHE A 142 17.24 0.29 8.03
C PHE A 142 18.59 -0.22 7.53
N ALA A 143 19.70 0.45 7.85
CA ALA A 143 21.03 0.06 7.42
C ALA A 143 21.45 -1.28 8.04
N ALA A 144 21.22 -1.46 9.35
CA ALA A 144 21.48 -2.71 10.05
C ALA A 144 20.61 -3.86 9.51
N ALA A 145 19.33 -3.62 9.29
CA ALA A 145 18.41 -4.61 8.74
C ALA A 145 18.81 -5.03 7.30
N LYS A 146 19.20 -4.06 6.47
CA LYS A 146 19.71 -4.30 5.12
C LYS A 146 20.99 -5.13 5.12
N GLN A 147 21.92 -4.85 6.05
CA GLN A 147 23.15 -5.61 6.19
C GLN A 147 22.87 -7.05 6.66
N ILE A 148 21.96 -7.23 7.61
CA ILE A 148 21.53 -8.56 8.05
C ILE A 148 20.93 -9.37 6.89
N ALA A 149 20.08 -8.75 6.08
CA ALA A 149 19.52 -9.41 4.92
C ALA A 149 20.60 -9.82 3.91
N ALA A 150 21.55 -8.92 3.61
CA ALA A 150 22.65 -9.21 2.70
C ALA A 150 23.55 -10.35 3.21
N ASP A 151 23.90 -10.36 4.52
CA ASP A 151 24.71 -11.42 5.11
C ASP A 151 23.97 -12.77 5.15
N ALA A 152 22.66 -12.74 5.34
CA ALA A 152 21.82 -13.95 5.36
C ALA A 152 21.52 -14.51 3.96
N ALA A 153 21.66 -13.70 2.93
CA ALA A 153 21.36 -14.10 1.55
C ALA A 153 22.27 -15.27 1.10
N GLU A 154 23.58 -15.19 1.40
CA GLU A 154 24.57 -16.15 0.92
C GLU A 154 24.53 -16.29 -0.61
N HIS A 155 23.87 -17.36 -1.11
CA HIS A 155 23.64 -17.62 -2.53
C HIS A 155 22.16 -17.45 -2.94
N ASP A 156 21.31 -17.07 -2.00
CA ASP A 156 19.87 -16.85 -2.16
C ASP A 156 19.54 -15.38 -2.25
N VAL A 157 18.26 -15.06 -2.34
CA VAL A 157 17.75 -13.69 -2.25
C VAL A 157 17.27 -13.41 -0.83
N CYS A 158 17.76 -12.32 -0.25
CA CYS A 158 17.19 -11.72 0.97
C CYS A 158 17.47 -10.22 0.95
N GLU A 159 16.44 -9.40 0.94
CA GLU A 159 16.52 -7.96 0.74
C GLU A 159 15.62 -7.20 1.71
N ALA A 160 15.94 -5.93 1.96
CA ALA A 160 15.07 -5.04 2.72
C ALA A 160 13.90 -4.61 1.83
N ALA A 161 12.72 -5.10 2.14
CA ALA A 161 11.49 -4.91 1.36
C ALA A 161 10.72 -3.64 1.73
N ASN A 162 10.62 -3.34 3.04
CA ASN A 162 9.90 -2.15 3.52
C ASN A 162 10.69 -1.46 4.63
N ASP A 163 10.90 -0.16 4.46
CA ASP A 163 11.35 0.75 5.51
C ASP A 163 10.14 1.48 6.07
N ASN A 164 9.48 0.87 7.06
CA ASN A 164 8.16 1.29 7.52
C ASN A 164 8.18 2.43 8.54
N ALA A 165 9.16 2.41 9.45
CA ALA A 165 9.34 3.42 10.49
C ALA A 165 10.70 3.21 11.18
N PRO A 166 11.20 4.17 11.98
CA PRO A 166 12.38 3.95 12.80
C PRO A 166 12.27 2.68 13.63
N GLY A 167 13.19 1.74 13.41
CA GLY A 167 13.21 0.44 14.08
C GLY A 167 12.11 -0.54 13.64
N GLN A 168 11.52 -0.34 12.45
CA GLN A 168 10.52 -1.25 11.89
C GLN A 168 10.79 -1.47 10.39
N VAL A 169 11.54 -2.52 10.09
CA VAL A 169 11.94 -2.91 8.74
C VAL A 169 11.37 -4.30 8.41
N VAL A 170 10.97 -4.50 7.18
CA VAL A 170 10.57 -5.83 6.67
C VAL A 170 11.60 -6.29 5.66
N ILE A 171 12.01 -7.54 5.77
CA ILE A 171 12.88 -8.22 4.81
C ILE A 171 12.08 -9.26 4.03
N SER A 172 12.53 -9.57 2.82
CA SER A 172 11.85 -10.46 1.89
C SER A 172 12.87 -11.25 1.07
N GLY A 173 12.54 -12.48 0.71
CA GLY A 173 13.42 -13.30 -0.10
C GLY A 173 13.08 -14.79 -0.07
N SER A 174 14.08 -15.61 -0.40
CA SER A 174 13.99 -17.07 -0.27
C SER A 174 13.76 -17.45 1.18
N LYS A 175 12.90 -18.40 1.44
CA LYS A 175 12.50 -18.78 2.81
C LYS A 175 13.67 -19.06 3.71
N ALA A 176 14.63 -19.89 3.25
CA ALA A 176 15.81 -20.26 4.02
C ALA A 176 16.68 -19.04 4.38
N ALA A 177 16.86 -18.10 3.44
CA ALA A 177 17.61 -16.87 3.69
C ALA A 177 16.91 -15.94 4.68
N VAL A 178 15.59 -15.79 4.57
CA VAL A 178 14.81 -14.99 5.53
C VAL A 178 14.83 -15.61 6.93
N GLU A 179 14.76 -16.95 7.04
CA GLU A 179 14.89 -17.65 8.33
C GLU A 179 16.28 -17.42 8.95
N ARG A 180 17.36 -17.50 8.15
CA ARG A 180 18.72 -17.14 8.61
C ARG A 180 18.80 -15.69 9.09
N ALA A 181 18.20 -14.77 8.36
CA ALA A 181 18.17 -13.36 8.71
C ALA A 181 17.42 -13.10 10.03
N VAL A 182 16.33 -13.82 10.29
CA VAL A 182 15.60 -13.76 11.58
C VAL A 182 16.53 -14.16 12.75
N GLU A 183 17.31 -15.22 12.59
CA GLU A 183 18.27 -15.65 13.65
C GLU A 183 19.43 -14.66 13.79
N LEU A 184 20.00 -14.16 12.69
CA LEU A 184 21.03 -13.12 12.73
C LEU A 184 20.53 -11.83 13.40
N ALA A 185 19.29 -11.42 13.15
CA ALA A 185 18.72 -10.24 13.76
C ALA A 185 18.65 -10.35 15.29
N LYS A 186 18.34 -11.52 15.83
CA LYS A 186 18.31 -11.76 17.29
C LYS A 186 19.67 -11.55 17.94
N VAL A 187 20.75 -12.02 17.30
CA VAL A 187 22.13 -11.89 17.85
C VAL A 187 22.75 -10.53 17.57
N ARG A 188 22.21 -9.75 16.61
CA ARG A 188 22.71 -8.41 16.25
C ARG A 188 21.91 -7.27 16.86
N GLY A 189 21.20 -7.51 17.96
CA GLY A 189 20.53 -6.48 18.75
C GLY A 189 19.10 -6.16 18.33
N GLY A 190 18.50 -6.95 17.45
CA GLY A 190 17.07 -6.85 17.14
C GLY A 190 16.23 -7.17 18.38
N LYS A 191 15.27 -6.30 18.69
CA LYS A 191 14.34 -6.50 19.83
C LYS A 191 13.38 -7.66 19.58
N ARG A 192 12.94 -7.82 18.33
CA ARG A 192 12.06 -8.88 17.87
C ARG A 192 12.25 -9.11 16.37
N ALA A 193 12.32 -10.36 15.95
CA ALA A 193 12.33 -10.77 14.57
C ALA A 193 11.31 -11.90 14.38
N MET A 194 10.41 -11.78 13.38
CA MET A 194 9.32 -12.72 13.21
C MET A 194 8.92 -12.86 11.73
N LEU A 195 8.67 -14.08 11.31
CA LEU A 195 8.07 -14.34 10.01
C LEU A 195 6.68 -13.73 9.92
N LEU A 196 6.34 -13.19 8.75
CA LEU A 196 5.01 -12.66 8.46
C LEU A 196 4.14 -13.74 7.79
N PRO A 197 2.83 -13.76 8.06
CA PRO A 197 1.89 -14.69 7.43
C PRO A 197 1.51 -14.22 6.03
N VAL A 198 2.47 -14.24 5.11
CA VAL A 198 2.31 -13.84 3.71
C VAL A 198 2.56 -15.03 2.79
N SER A 199 1.93 -15.01 1.61
CA SER A 199 2.00 -16.11 0.64
C SER A 199 3.11 -15.97 -0.39
N ALA A 200 3.78 -14.81 -0.45
CA ALA A 200 4.85 -14.53 -1.41
C ALA A 200 5.86 -13.52 -0.84
N PRO A 201 7.12 -13.54 -1.33
CA PRO A 201 8.18 -12.64 -0.90
C PRO A 201 8.11 -11.32 -1.69
N PHE A 202 7.22 -10.42 -1.31
CA PHE A 202 7.03 -9.14 -1.98
C PHE A 202 8.26 -8.23 -1.88
N HIS A 203 8.43 -7.34 -2.86
CA HIS A 203 9.44 -6.27 -2.86
C HIS A 203 10.89 -6.78 -2.74
N CYS A 204 11.23 -7.81 -3.50
CA CYS A 204 12.60 -8.30 -3.69
C CYS A 204 12.80 -8.83 -5.10
N ALA A 205 14.02 -9.18 -5.46
CA ALA A 205 14.39 -9.64 -6.81
C ALA A 205 13.59 -10.87 -7.29
N LEU A 206 13.07 -11.71 -6.38
CA LEU A 206 12.21 -12.85 -6.74
C LEU A 206 10.88 -12.43 -7.39
N MET A 207 10.48 -11.16 -7.26
CA MET A 207 9.28 -10.60 -7.89
C MET A 207 9.52 -10.12 -9.34
N GLU A 208 10.68 -10.34 -9.93
CA GLU A 208 10.98 -9.92 -11.30
C GLU A 208 9.95 -10.42 -12.34
N PRO A 209 9.42 -11.67 -12.27
CA PRO A 209 8.35 -12.09 -13.17
C PRO A 209 7.08 -11.24 -13.04
N ALA A 210 6.74 -10.82 -11.83
CA ALA A 210 5.62 -9.92 -11.59
C ALA A 210 5.89 -8.50 -12.10
N ALA A 211 7.12 -7.99 -11.98
CA ALA A 211 7.51 -6.71 -12.55
C ALA A 211 7.32 -6.69 -14.08
N ARG A 212 7.72 -7.77 -14.78
CA ARG A 212 7.50 -7.92 -16.23
C ARG A 212 6.02 -8.00 -16.61
N ALA A 213 5.19 -8.66 -15.79
CA ALA A 213 3.75 -8.66 -16.01
C ALA A 213 3.15 -7.25 -15.84
N MET A 214 3.59 -6.51 -14.82
CA MET A 214 3.13 -5.14 -14.58
C MET A 214 3.63 -4.16 -15.64
N GLU A 215 4.85 -4.32 -16.16
CA GLU A 215 5.35 -3.52 -17.27
C GLU A 215 4.42 -3.60 -18.50
N LYS A 216 3.99 -4.82 -18.85
CA LYS A 216 3.04 -5.04 -19.95
C LYS A 216 1.65 -4.44 -19.65
N ALA A 217 1.15 -4.63 -18.44
CA ALA A 217 -0.16 -4.13 -18.05
C ALA A 217 -0.18 -2.59 -18.03
N LEU A 218 0.84 -1.97 -17.46
CA LEU A 218 0.97 -0.52 -17.37
C LEU A 218 1.24 0.15 -18.73
N ALA A 219 1.86 -0.56 -19.68
CA ALA A 219 2.06 -0.02 -21.03
C ALA A 219 0.75 0.28 -21.76
N GLY A 220 -0.32 -0.48 -21.46
CA GLY A 220 -1.66 -0.26 -22.03
C GLY A 220 -2.57 0.65 -21.19
N ALA A 221 -2.14 1.07 -20.01
CA ALA A 221 -2.95 1.85 -19.09
C ALA A 221 -3.06 3.33 -19.50
N ASP A 222 -4.25 3.91 -19.38
CA ASP A 222 -4.50 5.35 -19.55
C ASP A 222 -4.06 6.11 -18.29
N LEU A 223 -2.74 6.24 -18.13
CA LEU A 223 -2.13 6.96 -17.04
C LEU A 223 -1.96 8.43 -17.39
N ARG A 224 -2.53 9.30 -16.55
CA ARG A 224 -2.53 10.76 -16.70
C ARG A 224 -1.70 11.42 -15.61
N ALA A 225 -1.44 12.73 -15.77
CA ALA A 225 -0.86 13.52 -14.70
C ALA A 225 -1.83 13.59 -13.51
N PRO A 226 -1.37 13.31 -12.28
CA PRO A 226 -2.22 13.39 -11.09
C PRO A 226 -2.59 14.83 -10.76
N LEU A 227 -3.77 15.04 -10.15
CA LEU A 227 -4.25 16.35 -9.69
C LEU A 227 -3.32 17.00 -8.65
N VAL A 228 -2.69 16.18 -7.83
CA VAL A 228 -1.66 16.56 -6.85
C VAL A 228 -0.51 15.56 -6.93
N PRO A 229 0.75 15.96 -6.61
CA PRO A 229 1.88 15.05 -6.72
C PRO A 229 1.70 13.79 -5.85
N VAL A 230 2.09 12.65 -6.41
CA VAL A 230 2.10 11.35 -5.72
C VAL A 230 3.52 11.06 -5.22
N TYR A 231 3.69 10.67 -3.97
CA TYR A 231 4.97 10.19 -3.47
C TYR A 231 5.20 8.75 -3.91
N ALA A 232 6.24 8.54 -4.72
CA ALA A 232 6.60 7.21 -5.22
C ALA A 232 7.38 6.42 -4.17
N ASN A 233 7.01 5.15 -3.95
CA ASN A 233 7.60 4.32 -2.90
C ASN A 233 9.10 4.08 -3.06
N VAL A 234 9.58 3.90 -4.29
CA VAL A 234 10.99 3.54 -4.56
C VAL A 234 11.94 4.72 -4.53
N THR A 235 11.46 5.94 -4.74
CA THR A 235 12.28 7.16 -4.71
C THR A 235 12.09 7.99 -3.45
N ALA A 236 11.01 7.79 -2.71
CA ALA A 236 10.57 8.63 -1.60
C ALA A 236 10.47 10.12 -1.99
N ALA A 237 10.03 10.40 -3.21
CA ALA A 237 9.94 11.72 -3.79
C ALA A 237 8.63 11.92 -4.55
N PRO A 238 8.13 13.17 -4.65
CA PRO A 238 6.91 13.47 -5.39
C PRO A 238 7.13 13.32 -6.89
N VAL A 239 6.15 12.78 -7.60
CA VAL A 239 6.14 12.60 -9.04
C VAL A 239 4.80 13.03 -9.62
N THR A 240 4.84 13.63 -10.83
CA THR A 240 3.64 14.08 -11.56
C THR A 240 3.65 13.64 -13.02
N ASP A 241 4.82 13.30 -13.57
CA ASP A 241 4.95 12.88 -14.96
C ASP A 241 4.47 11.44 -15.17
N PRO A 242 3.47 11.20 -16.05
CA PRO A 242 2.91 9.86 -16.27
C PRO A 242 3.93 8.81 -16.72
N ALA A 243 4.91 9.19 -17.54
CA ALA A 243 5.94 8.25 -18.01
C ALA A 243 6.85 7.81 -16.86
N SER A 244 7.26 8.76 -16.02
CA SER A 244 8.01 8.48 -14.79
C SER A 244 7.23 7.62 -13.81
N ILE A 245 5.95 7.94 -13.57
CA ILE A 245 5.06 7.15 -12.70
C ILE A 245 5.00 5.70 -13.20
N ARG A 246 4.80 5.48 -14.50
CA ARG A 246 4.75 4.14 -15.09
C ARG A 246 6.03 3.34 -14.80
N THR A 247 7.19 3.93 -15.01
CA THR A 247 8.48 3.31 -14.73
C THR A 247 8.64 2.97 -13.25
N LEU A 248 8.33 3.93 -12.36
CA LEU A 248 8.45 3.75 -10.92
C LEU A 248 7.50 2.69 -10.36
N LEU A 249 6.30 2.53 -10.93
CA LEU A 249 5.38 1.45 -10.55
C LEU A 249 5.90 0.06 -10.94
N VAL A 250 6.64 -0.06 -12.04
CA VAL A 250 7.32 -1.32 -12.39
C VAL A 250 8.46 -1.61 -11.43
N GLU A 251 9.31 -0.63 -11.16
CA GLU A 251 10.41 -0.73 -10.20
C GLU A 251 9.92 -1.06 -8.79
N GLN A 252 8.75 -0.55 -8.39
CA GLN A 252 8.15 -0.79 -7.08
C GLN A 252 7.90 -2.28 -6.80
N VAL A 253 7.66 -3.10 -7.82
CA VAL A 253 7.33 -4.53 -7.64
C VAL A 253 8.48 -5.30 -6.99
N THR A 254 9.72 -4.96 -7.37
CA THR A 254 10.95 -5.57 -6.83
C THR A 254 11.68 -4.66 -5.83
N GLY A 255 11.34 -3.37 -5.81
CA GLY A 255 12.03 -2.36 -5.03
C GLY A 255 11.51 -2.19 -3.60
N THR A 256 12.34 -1.62 -2.75
CA THR A 256 12.01 -1.29 -1.37
C THR A 256 10.92 -0.22 -1.30
N VAL A 257 9.89 -0.46 -0.51
CA VAL A 257 8.92 0.57 -0.10
C VAL A 257 9.58 1.47 0.94
N ARG A 258 10.02 2.66 0.53
CA ARG A 258 10.70 3.66 1.34
C ARG A 258 9.70 4.55 2.07
N TRP A 259 8.80 3.93 2.86
CA TRP A 259 7.69 4.63 3.50
C TRP A 259 8.16 5.65 4.54
N ARG A 260 9.12 5.26 5.40
CA ARG A 260 9.71 6.18 6.39
C ARG A 260 10.25 7.43 5.72
N GLU A 261 11.07 7.26 4.69
CA GLU A 261 11.68 8.39 3.98
C GLU A 261 10.63 9.25 3.25
N SER A 262 9.57 8.63 2.69
CA SER A 262 8.47 9.36 2.07
C SER A 262 7.75 10.27 3.07
N VAL A 263 7.49 9.77 4.28
CA VAL A 263 6.85 10.56 5.34
C VAL A 263 7.78 11.65 5.84
N GLU A 264 9.07 11.35 6.05
CA GLU A 264 10.08 12.35 6.44
C GLU A 264 10.18 13.48 5.40
N ALA A 265 10.18 13.14 4.11
CA ALA A 265 10.23 14.11 3.02
C ALA A 265 8.96 14.98 2.97
N MET A 266 7.77 14.39 3.12
CA MET A 266 6.51 15.14 3.19
C MET A 266 6.48 16.06 4.41
N PHE A 267 6.93 15.58 5.58
CA PHE A 267 6.99 16.39 6.79
C PHE A 267 7.99 17.56 6.65
N ALA A 268 9.15 17.32 6.08
CA ALA A 268 10.15 18.35 5.76
C ALA A 268 9.61 19.38 4.74
N ALA A 269 8.71 18.97 3.84
CA ALA A 269 8.02 19.86 2.92
C ALA A 269 6.88 20.68 3.58
N GLY A 270 6.62 20.45 4.88
CA GLY A 270 5.62 21.20 5.66
C GLY A 270 4.28 20.48 5.87
N VAL A 271 4.18 19.19 5.54
CA VAL A 271 2.99 18.39 5.84
C VAL A 271 2.95 18.06 7.34
N THR A 272 1.95 18.57 8.02
CA THR A 272 1.73 18.35 9.46
C THR A 272 0.50 17.51 9.76
N GLU A 273 -0.32 17.22 8.74
CA GLU A 273 -1.55 16.45 8.86
C GLU A 273 -1.54 15.31 7.82
N PHE A 274 -1.62 14.07 8.29
CA PHE A 274 -1.78 12.89 7.44
C PHE A 274 -3.18 12.31 7.66
N VAL A 275 -3.92 12.08 6.58
CA VAL A 275 -5.27 11.50 6.64
C VAL A 275 -5.25 10.17 5.89
N GLU A 276 -5.47 9.07 6.62
CA GLU A 276 -5.50 7.72 6.08
C GLU A 276 -6.94 7.32 5.75
N PHE A 277 -7.20 6.98 4.49
CA PHE A 277 -8.53 6.58 4.01
C PHE A 277 -8.67 5.05 3.93
N GLY A 278 -9.75 4.53 4.50
CA GLY A 278 -10.14 3.13 4.39
C GLY A 278 -9.29 2.15 5.23
N GLY A 279 -8.42 2.65 6.11
CA GLY A 279 -7.58 1.85 6.98
C GLY A 279 -7.10 2.61 8.21
N LYS A 280 -6.39 1.90 9.10
CA LYS A 280 -5.73 2.44 10.30
C LYS A 280 -4.36 1.80 10.54
N VAL A 281 -3.64 1.53 9.48
CA VAL A 281 -2.35 0.84 9.52
C VAL A 281 -1.19 1.83 9.48
N LEU A 282 -1.34 2.92 8.73
CA LEU A 282 -0.27 3.90 8.51
C LEU A 282 -0.15 4.91 9.66
N GLY A 283 -1.25 5.24 10.33
CA GLY A 283 -1.26 6.22 11.43
C GLY A 283 -0.21 5.95 12.52
N PRO A 284 -0.07 4.71 13.03
CA PRO A 284 0.98 4.36 13.99
C PRO A 284 2.41 4.54 13.45
N MET A 285 2.62 4.33 12.15
CA MET A 285 3.91 4.55 11.49
C MET A 285 4.22 6.05 11.42
N ILE A 286 3.23 6.87 11.00
CA ILE A 286 3.37 8.34 10.96
C ILE A 286 3.82 8.88 12.33
N LYS A 287 3.16 8.47 13.41
CA LYS A 287 3.50 8.92 14.77
C LYS A 287 4.91 8.56 15.21
N ARG A 288 5.48 7.48 14.68
CA ARG A 288 6.86 7.07 14.95
C ARG A 288 7.88 7.85 14.11
N ILE A 289 7.49 8.19 12.88
CA ILE A 289 8.37 8.89 11.91
C ILE A 289 8.37 10.39 12.18
N ALA A 290 7.19 10.97 12.34
CA ALA A 290 6.98 12.41 12.52
C ALA A 290 6.04 12.63 13.73
N PRO A 291 6.58 12.54 14.98
CA PRO A 291 5.77 12.59 16.20
C PRO A 291 5.01 13.93 16.39
N ASP A 292 5.49 15.00 15.78
CA ASP A 292 4.83 16.31 15.79
C ASP A 292 3.71 16.46 14.75
N ALA A 293 3.57 15.50 13.83
CA ALA A 293 2.47 15.47 12.89
C ALA A 293 1.23 14.76 13.48
N THR A 294 0.05 15.16 12.99
CA THR A 294 -1.19 14.45 13.27
C THR A 294 -1.44 13.36 12.24
N ALA A 295 -2.01 12.25 12.68
CA ALA A 295 -2.45 11.16 11.80
C ALA A 295 -3.90 10.79 12.16
N THR A 296 -4.80 10.96 11.20
CA THR A 296 -6.22 10.66 11.34
C THR A 296 -6.59 9.53 10.39
N SER A 297 -7.24 8.48 10.91
CA SER A 297 -7.80 7.41 10.08
C SER A 297 -9.28 7.66 9.83
N VAL A 298 -9.72 7.49 8.59
CA VAL A 298 -11.09 7.74 8.12
C VAL A 298 -11.63 6.43 7.54
N ILE A 299 -12.58 5.80 8.23
CA ILE A 299 -13.08 4.47 7.89
C ILE A 299 -14.61 4.44 7.89
N THR A 300 -15.24 5.16 8.83
CA THR A 300 -16.69 5.18 9.04
C THR A 300 -17.33 6.46 8.50
N MET A 301 -18.67 6.46 8.40
CA MET A 301 -19.42 7.68 8.05
C MET A 301 -19.17 8.79 9.08
N ASP A 302 -19.09 8.47 10.37
CA ASP A 302 -18.82 9.45 11.42
C ASP A 302 -17.42 10.06 11.26
N ASP A 303 -16.41 9.25 10.89
CA ASP A 303 -15.06 9.75 10.60
C ASP A 303 -15.06 10.72 9.40
N ILE A 304 -15.81 10.37 8.33
CA ILE A 304 -15.94 11.21 7.13
C ILE A 304 -16.62 12.54 7.48
N GLU A 305 -17.70 12.51 8.24
CA GLU A 305 -18.40 13.72 8.69
C GLU A 305 -17.53 14.60 9.61
N ALA A 306 -16.77 13.97 10.52
CA ALA A 306 -15.83 14.68 11.39
C ALA A 306 -14.71 15.34 10.56
N LEU A 307 -14.15 14.61 9.59
CA LEU A 307 -13.14 15.15 8.68
C LEU A 307 -13.70 16.30 7.85
N ALA A 308 -14.90 16.15 7.24
CA ALA A 308 -15.54 17.18 6.43
C ALA A 308 -15.74 18.49 7.18
N LYS A 309 -16.06 18.41 8.49
CA LYS A 309 -16.21 19.61 9.35
C LYS A 309 -14.87 20.28 9.69
N SER A 310 -13.76 19.55 9.61
CA SER A 310 -12.42 20.06 9.95
C SER A 310 -11.64 20.57 8.73
N LEU A 311 -12.10 20.26 7.51
CA LEU A 311 -11.51 20.68 6.24
C LEU A 311 -12.02 22.03 5.75
#